data_d0cdd985ce7ab02d340130ac95c0f2b0
#
_entry.id   d0cdd985ce7ab02d340130ac95c0f2b0
#
_cell.length_a   1.000
_cell.length_b   1.000
_cell.length_c   1.000
_cell.angle_alpha   90.00
_cell.angle_beta   90.00
_cell.angle_gamma   90.00
#
_symmetry.space_group_name_H-M   'P 1'
#
loop_
_entity.id
_entity.type
_entity.pdbx_description
1 polymer ?
#
loop_
_entity_poly.entity_id
_entity_poly.type
_entity_poly.pdbx_seq_one_letter_code
_entity_poly.pdbx_strand_id
1 'polypeptide(L)'
;ANDRFIKTLDKTVNEINALEPSLEALSDDELKARTGWLKGRLAAGESLDDLLPDAFATVREAAKRTLGQRHFDVQLKGGIVLHRGMISEMKTGEGKTLVATLPVYLNALEGTGVHVVTVNDYLARRDAEWMGQIYRFLGMSVGVIVPNLMDPDRRAAYAADITYATNNELGFDYLRDNM
;
A
#
# COMPACT_ATOMS: atom_id res chain seq x y z
N ALA A 1 -9.22 -26.30 -8.51
CA ALA A 1 -8.65 -24.96 -8.69
C ALA A 1 -8.84 -24.10 -7.43
N ASN A 2 -10.07 -24.03 -6.88
CA ASN A 2 -10.33 -23.23 -5.68
C ASN A 2 -9.59 -23.76 -4.45
N ASP A 3 -9.52 -25.06 -4.27
CA ASP A 3 -8.83 -25.66 -3.11
C ASP A 3 -7.34 -25.35 -3.12
N ARG A 4 -6.72 -25.40 -4.30
CA ARG A 4 -5.30 -25.07 -4.45
C ARG A 4 -5.06 -23.59 -4.16
N PHE A 5 -5.95 -22.72 -4.64
CA PHE A 5 -5.85 -21.28 -4.41
C PHE A 5 -5.98 -20.96 -2.91
N ILE A 6 -6.99 -21.54 -2.25
CA ILE A 6 -7.20 -21.35 -0.81
C ILE A 6 -5.99 -21.84 -0.01
N LYS A 7 -5.43 -23.01 -0.36
CA LYS A 7 -4.25 -23.55 0.32
C LYS A 7 -3.04 -22.64 0.14
N THR A 8 -2.89 -22.03 -1.04
CA THR A 8 -1.82 -21.07 -1.29
C THR A 8 -1.97 -19.83 -0.43
N LEU A 9 -3.21 -19.32 -0.30
CA LEU A 9 -3.50 -18.18 0.59
C LEU A 9 -3.18 -18.51 2.04
N ASP A 10 -3.62 -19.66 2.51
CA ASP A 10 -3.37 -20.09 3.89
C ASP A 10 -1.88 -20.24 4.17
N LYS A 11 -1.12 -20.79 3.23
CA LYS A 11 0.32 -20.92 3.35
C LYS A 11 0.99 -19.55 3.50
N THR A 12 0.62 -18.60 2.65
CA THR A 12 1.19 -17.25 2.69
C THR A 12 0.83 -16.53 3.98
N VAL A 13 -0.42 -16.65 4.44
CA VAL A 13 -0.85 -16.06 5.71
C VAL A 13 -0.07 -16.67 6.87
N ASN A 14 0.18 -17.97 6.86
CA ASN A 14 0.97 -18.63 7.89
C ASN A 14 2.42 -18.12 7.89
N GLU A 15 3.00 -17.87 6.72
CA GLU A 15 4.34 -17.26 6.60
C GLU A 15 4.37 -15.86 7.22
N ILE A 16 3.35 -15.05 6.93
CA ILE A 16 3.23 -13.69 7.49
C ILE A 16 3.11 -13.76 9.02
N ASN A 17 2.26 -14.64 9.52
CA ASN A 17 2.07 -14.81 10.96
C ASN A 17 3.34 -15.30 11.66
N ALA A 18 4.10 -16.16 11.01
CA ALA A 18 5.36 -16.66 11.56
C ALA A 18 6.41 -15.55 11.72
N LEU A 19 6.32 -14.49 10.90
CA LEU A 19 7.23 -13.35 10.98
C LEU A 19 6.86 -12.37 12.10
N GLU A 20 5.62 -12.40 12.57
CA GLU A 20 5.12 -11.38 13.50
C GLU A 20 5.98 -11.21 14.76
N PRO A 21 6.38 -12.29 15.49
CA PRO A 21 7.19 -12.10 16.68
C PRO A 21 8.50 -11.35 16.42
N SER A 22 9.15 -11.61 15.29
CA SER A 22 10.40 -10.95 14.95
C SER A 22 10.19 -9.47 14.63
N LEU A 23 9.06 -9.11 14.03
CA LEU A 23 8.71 -7.72 13.74
C LEU A 23 8.34 -6.96 15.03
N GLU A 24 7.62 -7.61 15.93
CA GLU A 24 7.26 -7.02 17.23
C GLU A 24 8.50 -6.69 18.08
N ALA A 25 9.56 -7.45 17.92
CA ALA A 25 10.81 -7.24 18.65
C ALA A 25 11.64 -6.06 18.13
N LEU A 26 11.33 -5.55 16.94
CA LEU A 26 12.08 -4.44 16.33
C LEU A 26 11.75 -3.11 17.00
N SER A 27 12.76 -2.24 17.12
CA SER A 27 12.52 -0.83 17.45
C SER A 27 11.81 -0.15 16.28
N ASP A 28 11.29 1.06 16.51
CA ASP A 28 10.67 1.85 15.44
C ASP A 28 11.66 2.10 14.31
N ASP A 29 12.90 2.47 14.62
CA ASP A 29 13.93 2.72 13.61
C ASP A 29 14.27 1.47 12.81
N GLU A 30 14.35 0.33 13.48
CA GLU A 30 14.58 -0.94 12.81
C GLU A 30 13.42 -1.33 11.90
N LEU A 31 12.18 -1.07 12.33
CA LEU A 31 11.00 -1.33 11.51
C LEU A 31 10.98 -0.44 10.27
N LYS A 32 11.26 0.86 10.45
CA LYS A 32 11.38 1.82 9.33
C LYS A 32 12.43 1.40 8.32
N ALA A 33 13.54 0.88 8.78
CA ALA A 33 14.64 0.43 7.92
C ALA A 33 14.27 -0.76 7.03
N ARG A 34 13.18 -1.46 7.33
CA ARG A 34 12.72 -2.58 6.53
C ARG A 34 12.39 -2.17 5.09
N THR A 35 11.90 -0.94 4.88
CA THR A 35 11.59 -0.46 3.53
C THR A 35 12.84 -0.44 2.63
N GLY A 36 13.95 0.07 3.14
CA GLY A 36 15.22 0.05 2.39
C GLY A 36 15.73 -1.36 2.14
N TRP A 37 15.58 -2.24 3.12
CA TRP A 37 15.95 -3.64 2.99
C TRP A 37 15.12 -4.35 1.91
N LEU A 38 13.81 -4.12 1.89
CA LEU A 38 12.90 -4.69 0.87
C LEU A 38 13.23 -4.15 -0.52
N LYS A 39 13.46 -2.84 -0.64
CA LYS A 39 13.88 -2.23 -1.91
C LYS A 39 15.20 -2.84 -2.40
N GLY A 40 16.12 -3.11 -1.50
CA GLY A 40 17.40 -3.77 -1.82
C GLY A 40 17.22 -5.18 -2.37
N ARG A 41 16.31 -5.95 -1.80
CA ARG A 41 15.97 -7.29 -2.30
C ARG A 41 15.38 -7.22 -3.70
N LEU A 42 14.49 -6.24 -3.93
CA LEU A 42 13.89 -6.04 -5.25
C LEU A 42 14.95 -5.67 -6.30
N ALA A 43 15.86 -4.77 -5.93
CA ALA A 43 16.99 -4.38 -6.80
C ALA A 43 17.93 -5.55 -7.08
N ALA A 44 18.03 -6.51 -6.18
CA ALA A 44 18.84 -7.70 -6.34
C ALA A 44 18.18 -8.78 -7.21
N GLY A 45 16.94 -8.55 -7.69
CA GLY A 45 16.27 -9.43 -8.64
C GLY A 45 15.12 -10.24 -8.07
N GLU A 46 14.76 -10.10 -6.79
CA GLU A 46 13.58 -10.76 -6.25
C GLU A 46 12.32 -10.11 -6.78
N SER A 47 11.23 -10.87 -6.82
CA SER A 47 9.93 -10.37 -7.30
C SER A 47 9.13 -9.77 -6.14
N LEU A 48 8.07 -9.01 -6.47
CA LEU A 48 7.13 -8.55 -5.46
C LEU A 48 6.48 -9.71 -4.72
N ASP A 49 6.19 -10.80 -5.40
CA ASP A 49 5.62 -11.98 -4.75
C ASP A 49 6.58 -12.59 -3.73
N ASP A 50 7.88 -12.57 -4.01
CA ASP A 50 8.90 -13.01 -3.05
C ASP A 50 8.93 -12.12 -1.80
N LEU A 51 8.72 -10.82 -1.98
CA LEU A 51 8.74 -9.85 -0.89
C LEU A 51 7.44 -9.80 -0.10
N LEU A 52 6.35 -10.33 -0.64
CA LEU A 52 5.01 -10.13 -0.10
C LEU A 52 4.89 -10.51 1.39
N PRO A 53 5.35 -11.67 1.85
CA PRO A 53 5.21 -12.00 3.27
C PRO A 53 5.90 -11.00 4.19
N ASP A 54 7.13 -10.62 3.87
CA ASP A 54 7.89 -9.65 4.67
C ASP A 54 7.26 -8.25 4.60
N ALA A 55 6.81 -7.83 3.42
CA ALA A 55 6.18 -6.53 3.25
C ALA A 55 4.86 -6.45 4.03
N PHE A 56 4.01 -7.46 3.95
CA PHE A 56 2.73 -7.49 4.65
C PHE A 56 2.93 -7.54 6.16
N ALA A 57 3.90 -8.31 6.65
CA ALA A 57 4.24 -8.33 8.07
C ALA A 57 4.70 -6.94 8.54
N THR A 58 5.47 -6.26 7.73
CA THR A 58 5.97 -4.89 8.02
C THR A 58 4.81 -3.89 8.12
N VAL A 59 3.88 -3.92 7.15
CA VAL A 59 2.71 -3.02 7.16
C VAL A 59 1.83 -3.30 8.37
N ARG A 60 1.58 -4.57 8.69
CA ARG A 60 0.75 -4.94 9.84
C ARG A 60 1.33 -4.39 11.13
N GLU A 61 2.63 -4.52 11.34
CA GLU A 61 3.28 -4.01 12.55
C GLU A 61 3.27 -2.49 12.57
N ALA A 62 3.51 -1.83 11.45
CA ALA A 62 3.46 -0.38 11.34
C ALA A 62 2.04 0.15 11.59
N ALA A 63 1.01 -0.50 11.08
CA ALA A 63 -0.39 -0.13 11.32
C ALA A 63 -0.74 -0.25 12.81
N LYS A 64 -0.26 -1.28 13.46
CA LYS A 64 -0.46 -1.49 14.89
C LYS A 64 0.17 -0.35 15.70
N ARG A 65 1.39 0.05 15.35
CA ARG A 65 2.14 1.09 16.06
C ARG A 65 1.61 2.51 15.80
N THR A 66 1.11 2.77 14.60
CA THR A 66 0.64 4.12 14.21
C THR A 66 -0.84 4.33 14.48
N LEU A 67 -1.68 3.37 14.12
CA LEU A 67 -3.14 3.49 14.22
C LEU A 67 -3.75 2.65 15.34
N GLY A 68 -2.96 1.77 15.96
CA GLY A 68 -3.49 0.81 16.92
C GLY A 68 -4.36 -0.26 16.26
N GLN A 69 -4.22 -0.47 14.96
CA GLN A 69 -5.02 -1.43 14.19
C GLN A 69 -4.13 -2.52 13.61
N ARG A 70 -4.42 -3.76 13.98
CA ARG A 70 -3.70 -4.92 13.47
C ARG A 70 -4.55 -5.62 12.42
N HIS A 71 -3.97 -5.88 11.26
CA HIS A 71 -4.65 -6.65 10.21
C HIS A 71 -4.94 -8.08 10.67
N PHE A 72 -6.18 -8.52 10.49
CA PHE A 72 -6.59 -9.90 10.77
C PHE A 72 -6.23 -10.81 9.60
N ASP A 73 -6.25 -12.12 9.83
CA ASP A 73 -5.89 -13.09 8.79
C ASP A 73 -6.76 -12.95 7.54
N VAL A 74 -8.07 -12.70 7.69
CA VAL A 74 -8.96 -12.50 6.55
C VAL A 74 -8.57 -11.24 5.76
N GLN A 75 -8.05 -10.21 6.43
CA GLN A 75 -7.58 -9.00 5.76
C GLN A 75 -6.27 -9.23 5.02
N LEU A 76 -5.39 -10.05 5.57
CA LEU A 76 -4.16 -10.45 4.87
C LEU A 76 -4.51 -11.20 3.58
N LYS A 77 -5.47 -12.11 3.64
CA LYS A 77 -5.97 -12.82 2.44
C LYS A 77 -6.54 -11.85 1.42
N GLY A 78 -7.36 -10.89 1.88
CA GLY A 78 -7.90 -9.83 1.02
C GLY A 78 -6.81 -9.03 0.34
N GLY A 79 -5.76 -8.70 1.08
CA GLY A 79 -4.60 -7.98 0.54
C GLY A 79 -3.87 -8.75 -0.55
N ILE A 80 -3.71 -10.06 -0.37
CA ILE A 80 -3.10 -10.93 -1.39
C ILE A 80 -3.94 -10.94 -2.67
N VAL A 81 -5.25 -11.09 -2.53
CA VAL A 81 -6.17 -11.09 -3.68
C VAL A 81 -6.12 -9.75 -4.42
N LEU A 82 -6.15 -8.64 -3.67
CA LEU A 82 -6.05 -7.30 -4.26
C LEU A 82 -4.72 -7.11 -4.99
N HIS A 83 -3.62 -7.58 -4.41
CA HIS A 83 -2.31 -7.48 -5.06
C HIS A 83 -2.29 -8.18 -6.42
N ARG A 84 -2.90 -9.35 -6.50
CA ARG A 84 -2.94 -10.13 -7.76
C ARG A 84 -3.77 -9.46 -8.84
N GLY A 85 -4.76 -8.64 -8.47
CA GLY A 85 -5.57 -7.89 -9.42
C GLY A 85 -5.05 -6.49 -9.72
N MET A 86 -3.96 -6.09 -9.06
CA MET A 86 -3.43 -4.75 -9.17
C MET A 86 -2.57 -4.57 -10.42
N ILE A 87 -2.80 -3.47 -11.15
CA ILE A 87 -1.96 -3.09 -12.29
C ILE A 87 -1.08 -1.90 -11.88
N SER A 88 -1.59 -0.70 -11.97
CA SER A 88 -0.88 0.50 -11.52
C SER A 88 -1.75 1.36 -10.59
N GLU A 89 -2.97 0.96 -10.41
CA GLU A 89 -3.91 1.64 -9.53
C GLU A 89 -4.75 0.64 -8.76
N MET A 90 -5.24 1.06 -7.60
CA MET A 90 -6.10 0.27 -6.76
C MET A 90 -7.37 1.07 -6.46
N LYS A 91 -8.54 0.44 -6.70
CA LYS A 91 -9.83 1.01 -6.32
C LYS A 91 -10.20 0.52 -4.92
N THR A 92 -10.52 1.46 -4.03
CA THR A 92 -10.94 1.13 -2.69
C THR A 92 -12.43 1.37 -2.53
N GLY A 93 -13.11 0.39 -1.99
CA GLY A 93 -14.48 0.50 -1.55
C GLY A 93 -14.56 0.55 -0.04
N GLU A 94 -15.77 0.72 0.48
CA GLU A 94 -16.01 0.73 1.91
C GLU A 94 -15.50 -0.56 2.56
N GLY A 95 -14.82 -0.44 3.68
CA GLY A 95 -14.25 -1.57 4.42
C GLY A 95 -12.93 -2.11 3.88
N LYS A 96 -12.41 -1.57 2.78
CA LYS A 96 -11.16 -2.04 2.17
C LYS A 96 -9.98 -1.10 2.40
N THR A 97 -10.17 -0.02 3.11
CA THR A 97 -9.15 1.02 3.28
C THR A 97 -7.89 0.47 3.96
N LEU A 98 -8.05 -0.22 5.09
CA LEU A 98 -6.91 -0.79 5.81
C LEU A 98 -6.30 -1.98 5.04
N VAL A 99 -7.12 -2.80 4.43
CA VAL A 99 -6.66 -3.96 3.63
C VAL A 99 -5.81 -3.49 2.45
N ALA A 100 -6.23 -2.40 1.80
CA ALA A 100 -5.52 -1.85 0.65
C ALA A 100 -4.09 -1.41 0.97
N THR A 101 -3.79 -1.05 2.22
CA THR A 101 -2.43 -0.63 2.61
C THR A 101 -1.40 -1.72 2.34
N LEU A 102 -1.79 -2.98 2.42
CA LEU A 102 -0.91 -4.12 2.23
C LEU A 102 -0.35 -4.17 0.79
N PRO A 103 -1.19 -4.31 -0.25
CA PRO A 103 -0.68 -4.32 -1.62
C PRO A 103 -0.17 -2.97 -2.10
N VAL A 104 -0.71 -1.86 -1.57
CA VAL A 104 -0.24 -0.52 -1.93
C VAL A 104 1.22 -0.33 -1.51
N TYR A 105 1.56 -0.65 -0.27
CA TYR A 105 2.94 -0.57 0.19
C TYR A 105 3.86 -1.48 -0.62
N LEU A 106 3.45 -2.73 -0.82
CA LEU A 106 4.26 -3.71 -1.57
C LEU A 106 4.58 -3.18 -2.97
N ASN A 107 3.57 -2.71 -3.69
CA ASN A 107 3.75 -2.23 -5.06
C ASN A 107 4.50 -0.90 -5.12
N ALA A 108 4.39 -0.07 -4.09
CA ALA A 108 5.12 1.19 -4.01
C ALA A 108 6.64 0.99 -3.87
N LEU A 109 7.08 -0.20 -3.45
CA LEU A 109 8.51 -0.52 -3.35
C LEU A 109 9.22 -0.44 -4.71
N GLU A 110 8.51 -0.58 -5.82
CA GLU A 110 9.09 -0.46 -7.16
C GLU A 110 9.52 0.97 -7.52
N GLY A 111 8.98 1.97 -6.82
CA GLY A 111 9.36 3.37 -7.05
C GLY A 111 8.69 4.03 -8.26
N THR A 112 7.71 3.38 -8.89
CA THR A 112 7.00 3.92 -10.05
C THR A 112 5.70 4.65 -9.70
N GLY A 113 5.37 4.69 -8.42
CA GLY A 113 4.14 5.31 -7.92
C GLY A 113 2.93 4.37 -7.96
N VAL A 114 2.10 4.48 -6.94
CA VAL A 114 0.84 3.72 -6.84
C VAL A 114 -0.30 4.70 -6.66
N HIS A 115 -1.35 4.55 -7.46
CA HIS A 115 -2.55 5.37 -7.36
C HIS A 115 -3.64 4.60 -6.63
N VAL A 116 -4.17 5.19 -5.57
CA VAL A 116 -5.30 4.64 -4.82
C VAL A 116 -6.54 5.44 -5.18
N VAL A 117 -7.50 4.78 -5.80
CA VAL A 117 -8.69 5.43 -6.34
C VAL A 117 -9.84 5.30 -5.34
N THR A 118 -10.40 6.43 -4.92
CA THR A 118 -11.50 6.49 -3.97
C THR A 118 -12.78 6.99 -4.66
N VAL A 119 -13.91 6.80 -3.98
CA VAL A 119 -15.23 7.15 -4.52
C VAL A 119 -15.41 8.66 -4.62
N ASN A 120 -14.89 9.43 -3.65
CA ASN A 120 -15.04 10.88 -3.63
C ASN A 120 -13.83 11.54 -2.96
N ASP A 121 -13.75 12.87 -3.08
CA ASP A 121 -12.62 13.66 -2.59
C ASP A 121 -12.49 13.64 -1.08
N TYR A 122 -13.61 13.59 -0.36
CA TYR A 122 -13.59 13.48 1.09
C TYR A 122 -12.88 12.21 1.54
N LEU A 123 -13.22 11.09 0.92
CA LEU A 123 -12.57 9.81 1.22
C LEU A 123 -11.10 9.80 0.82
N ALA A 124 -10.76 10.45 -0.30
CA ALA A 124 -9.37 10.56 -0.73
C ALA A 124 -8.53 11.27 0.34
N ARG A 125 -9.02 12.39 0.86
CA ARG A 125 -8.33 13.15 1.92
C ARG A 125 -8.24 12.37 3.21
N ARG A 126 -9.36 11.78 3.65
CA ARG A 126 -9.42 11.02 4.90
C ARG A 126 -8.47 9.84 4.87
N ASP A 127 -8.51 9.07 3.79
CA ASP A 127 -7.71 7.85 3.67
C ASP A 127 -6.23 8.18 3.50
N ALA A 128 -5.90 9.25 2.75
CA ALA A 128 -4.52 9.72 2.63
C ALA A 128 -3.97 10.15 4.00
N GLU A 129 -4.78 10.80 4.82
CA GLU A 129 -4.36 11.22 6.15
C GLU A 129 -4.18 10.04 7.09
N TRP A 130 -5.15 9.14 7.15
CA TRP A 130 -5.10 8.00 8.08
C TRP A 130 -4.09 6.94 7.65
N MET A 131 -4.23 6.45 6.43
CA MET A 131 -3.34 5.40 5.92
C MET A 131 -1.95 5.96 5.66
N GLY A 132 -1.87 7.26 5.37
CA GLY A 132 -0.61 7.96 5.24
C GLY A 132 0.28 7.85 6.46
N GLN A 133 -0.29 7.74 7.66
CA GLN A 133 0.50 7.53 8.88
C GLN A 133 1.33 6.24 8.81
N ILE A 134 0.75 5.18 8.25
CA ILE A 134 1.46 3.91 8.06
C ILE A 134 2.59 4.09 7.04
N TYR A 135 2.26 4.65 5.87
CA TYR A 135 3.21 4.80 4.77
C TYR A 135 4.38 5.72 5.15
N ARG A 136 4.06 6.88 5.75
CA ARG A 136 5.09 7.84 6.16
C ARG A 136 5.99 7.28 7.25
N PHE A 137 5.42 6.53 8.19
CA PHE A 137 6.21 5.83 9.21
C PHE A 137 7.25 4.91 8.53
N LEU A 138 6.86 4.26 7.45
CA LEU A 138 7.71 3.34 6.70
C LEU A 138 8.57 4.05 5.63
N GLY A 139 8.56 5.38 5.59
CA GLY A 139 9.40 6.15 4.69
C GLY A 139 8.87 6.36 3.29
N MET A 140 7.57 6.09 3.06
CA MET A 140 6.90 6.35 1.77
C MET A 140 6.26 7.73 1.78
N SER A 141 6.36 8.47 0.66
CA SER A 141 5.66 9.74 0.49
C SER A 141 4.23 9.52 0.04
N VAL A 142 3.34 10.42 0.46
CA VAL A 142 1.90 10.30 0.18
C VAL A 142 1.40 11.63 -0.36
N GLY A 143 0.69 11.59 -1.48
CA GLY A 143 0.02 12.73 -2.07
C GLY A 143 -1.47 12.50 -2.18
N VAL A 144 -2.21 13.60 -2.33
CA VAL A 144 -3.65 13.57 -2.58
C VAL A 144 -3.99 14.57 -3.67
N ILE A 145 -4.76 14.13 -4.66
CA ILE A 145 -5.23 14.98 -5.75
C ILE A 145 -6.68 15.34 -5.44
N VAL A 146 -6.91 16.63 -5.28
CA VAL A 146 -8.25 17.19 -4.98
C VAL A 146 -8.56 18.31 -5.95
N PRO A 147 -9.86 18.69 -6.12
CA PRO A 147 -10.24 19.82 -6.96
C PRO A 147 -9.53 21.10 -6.53
N ASN A 148 -9.26 21.96 -7.49
CA ASN A 148 -8.61 23.27 -7.30
C ASN A 148 -7.16 23.23 -6.85
N LEU A 149 -6.54 22.04 -6.85
CA LEU A 149 -5.10 21.94 -6.59
C LEU A 149 -4.35 22.57 -7.78
N MET A 150 -3.37 23.44 -7.50
CA MET A 150 -2.57 24.10 -8.53
C MET A 150 -1.63 23.11 -9.21
N ASP A 151 -1.27 23.36 -10.48
CA ASP A 151 -0.46 22.45 -11.27
C ASP A 151 0.85 22.01 -10.60
N PRO A 152 1.66 22.92 -10.00
CA PRO A 152 2.86 22.47 -9.28
C PRO A 152 2.55 21.51 -8.14
N ASP A 153 1.46 21.76 -7.40
CA ASP A 153 1.03 20.90 -6.29
C ASP A 153 0.50 19.55 -6.79
N ARG A 154 -0.21 19.56 -7.94
CA ARG A 154 -0.67 18.32 -8.57
C ARG A 154 0.51 17.46 -9.01
N ARG A 155 1.53 18.06 -9.63
CA ARG A 155 2.74 17.35 -10.04
C ARG A 155 3.47 16.76 -8.84
N ALA A 156 3.58 17.53 -7.76
CA ALA A 156 4.22 17.05 -6.53
C ALA A 156 3.46 15.86 -5.95
N ALA A 157 2.11 15.90 -5.96
CA ALA A 157 1.28 14.80 -5.48
C ALA A 157 1.46 13.54 -6.34
N TYR A 158 1.52 13.69 -7.67
CA TYR A 158 1.77 12.55 -8.56
C TYR A 158 3.19 12.00 -8.44
N ALA A 159 4.13 12.80 -8.01
CA ALA A 159 5.51 12.35 -7.79
C ALA A 159 5.67 11.57 -6.48
N ALA A 160 4.66 11.55 -5.62
CA ALA A 160 4.69 10.78 -4.38
C ALA A 160 4.71 9.27 -4.67
N ASP A 161 5.21 8.51 -3.71
CA ASP A 161 5.20 7.04 -3.80
C ASP A 161 3.77 6.49 -3.89
N ILE A 162 2.85 7.13 -3.17
CA ILE A 162 1.44 6.72 -3.11
C ILE A 162 0.57 7.97 -3.25
N THR A 163 -0.37 7.94 -4.19
CA THR A 163 -1.25 9.07 -4.46
C THR A 163 -2.72 8.64 -4.36
N TYR A 164 -3.48 9.34 -3.53
CA TYR A 164 -4.93 9.13 -3.38
C TYR A 164 -5.67 10.14 -4.25
N ALA A 165 -6.65 9.67 -5.00
CA ALA A 165 -7.45 10.52 -5.88
C ALA A 165 -8.77 9.84 -6.24
N THR A 166 -9.69 10.61 -6.84
CA THR A 166 -10.88 10.03 -7.45
C THR A 166 -10.62 9.72 -8.92
N ASN A 167 -11.46 8.88 -9.52
CA ASN A 167 -11.40 8.61 -10.96
C ASN A 167 -11.56 9.88 -11.79
N ASN A 168 -12.44 10.80 -11.36
CA ASN A 168 -12.66 12.04 -12.09
C ASN A 168 -11.39 12.88 -12.17
N GLU A 169 -10.68 13.04 -11.07
CA GLU A 169 -9.44 13.82 -11.04
C GLU A 169 -8.35 13.19 -11.90
N LEU A 170 -8.18 11.87 -11.81
CA LEU A 170 -7.23 11.15 -12.65
C LEU A 170 -7.57 11.26 -14.13
N GLY A 171 -8.85 11.14 -14.48
CA GLY A 171 -9.33 11.26 -15.84
C GLY A 171 -9.13 12.65 -16.41
N PHE A 172 -9.41 13.70 -15.64
CA PHE A 172 -9.16 15.07 -16.05
C PHE A 172 -7.69 15.32 -16.34
N ASP A 173 -6.81 14.89 -15.46
CA ASP A 173 -5.37 15.07 -15.63
C ASP A 173 -4.86 14.31 -16.85
N TYR A 174 -5.34 13.10 -17.06
CA TYR A 174 -5.00 12.31 -18.24
C TYR A 174 -5.40 13.02 -19.52
N LEU A 175 -6.65 13.49 -19.59
CA LEU A 175 -7.16 14.20 -20.77
C LEU A 175 -6.38 15.49 -21.03
N ARG A 176 -6.11 16.28 -20.00
CA ARG A 176 -5.34 17.53 -20.12
C ARG A 176 -3.93 17.26 -20.66
N ASP A 177 -3.25 16.26 -20.10
CA ASP A 177 -1.83 15.98 -20.44
C ASP A 177 -1.69 15.32 -21.82
N ASN A 178 -2.76 14.72 -22.35
CA ASN A 178 -2.74 14.01 -23.64
C ASN A 178 -3.51 14.73 -24.76
N MET A 179 -4.01 15.93 -24.50
CA MET A 179 -4.65 16.78 -25.50
C MET A 179 -3.74 17.95 -25.85
#